data_dce5e6cae196cfcff8969d6516dc3bf9
#
_entry.id   dce5e6cae196cfcff8969d6516dc3bf9
#
_cell.length_a   1.000
_cell.length_b   1.000
_cell.length_c   1.000
_cell.angle_alpha   90.00
_cell.angle_beta   90.00
_cell.angle_gamma   90.00
#
_symmetry.space_group_name_H-M   'P 1'
#
loop_
_entity.id
_entity.type
_entity.pdbx_description
1 polymer ?
#
loop_
_entity_poly.entity_id
_entity_poly.type
_entity_poly.pdbx_seq_one_letter_code
_entity_poly.pdbx_strand_id
1 'polypeptide(L)'
;MIMNIKNLFNSIIKKQVNIDVSDSGLLINNELLLEFSVPRLTEVFGKPRITSITDEDSPYKAMYLWDSLGVYAFEKKDGTLSTLACRVVDDKQWQARVTFDYFALRPKGLFTGDFTIAGKSPLSYISKEQSMDSFGLEVALDTWSVSCVYTERLYKELKDLSKKAIAGRVAQEAMPFRDYELNYASEEGSVDKEKDPNKWTVPLSEEKCVQFKSFNFKLAVVQELMYTQEVLKPKFDVYDFCENYTKRDIDPEEYCFEIIPEVKKWFQDLPIPASLAALVTELYFDGGNEIYAQLIPFWDGEDDVFDIESLTEEDILQFPNLKVIDGTAIFMSEEVKNFCREKGISLTY
;
A
#
# COMPACT_ATOMS: atom_id res chain seq x y z
N MET A 1 -5.54 -53.09 31.10
CA MET A 1 -5.67 -52.04 30.03
C MET A 1 -4.79 -50.85 30.48
N ILE A 2 -3.48 -50.93 30.19
CA ILE A 2 -2.53 -49.86 30.52
C ILE A 2 -2.56 -48.91 29.34
N MET A 3 -3.34 -47.86 29.48
CA MET A 3 -3.41 -46.79 28.50
C MET A 3 -2.05 -46.06 28.52
N ASN A 4 -1.42 -46.01 27.37
CA ASN A 4 -0.05 -45.55 27.19
C ASN A 4 0.06 -44.07 27.53
N ILE A 5 0.47 -43.76 28.76
CA ILE A 5 0.62 -42.39 29.30
C ILE A 5 1.54 -41.54 28.45
N LYS A 6 2.47 -42.13 27.68
CA LYS A 6 3.30 -41.39 26.69
C LYS A 6 2.50 -40.73 25.58
N ASN A 7 1.41 -41.36 25.13
CA ASN A 7 0.55 -40.75 24.09
C ASN A 7 -0.32 -39.61 24.62
N LEU A 8 -0.62 -39.62 25.92
CA LEU A 8 -1.37 -38.52 26.55
C LEU A 8 -0.47 -37.31 26.80
N PHE A 9 0.81 -37.53 27.17
CA PHE A 9 1.78 -36.45 27.33
C PHE A 9 2.15 -35.79 25.98
N ASN A 10 2.26 -36.54 24.87
CA ASN A 10 2.52 -35.99 23.53
C ASN A 10 1.35 -35.19 22.96
N SER A 11 0.13 -35.36 23.47
CA SER A 11 -1.03 -34.56 23.06
C SER A 11 -1.18 -33.21 23.80
N ILE A 12 -0.39 -33.01 24.86
CA ILE A 12 -0.47 -31.81 25.72
C ILE A 12 0.69 -30.84 25.44
N ILE A 13 1.78 -31.31 24.84
CA ILE A 13 2.87 -30.41 24.42
C ILE A 13 2.39 -29.69 23.17
N LYS A 14 2.00 -28.42 23.30
CA LYS A 14 1.80 -27.54 22.12
C LYS A 14 3.06 -27.65 21.26
N LYS A 15 2.90 -28.09 20.04
CA LYS A 15 4.01 -28.16 19.07
C LYS A 15 4.53 -26.73 18.91
N GLN A 16 5.67 -26.44 19.48
CA GLN A 16 6.34 -25.14 19.37
C GLN A 16 7.13 -25.14 18.08
N VAL A 17 7.11 -24.04 17.36
CA VAL A 17 7.84 -23.86 16.10
C VAL A 17 8.74 -22.64 16.27
N ASN A 18 10.04 -22.83 16.01
CA ASN A 18 11.01 -21.75 16.02
C ASN A 18 11.31 -21.34 14.58
N ILE A 19 11.41 -20.06 14.35
CA ILE A 19 11.66 -19.45 13.04
C ILE A 19 12.87 -18.52 13.16
N ASP A 20 13.86 -18.73 12.31
CA ASP A 20 14.98 -17.80 12.10
C ASP A 20 15.09 -17.47 10.63
N VAL A 21 15.20 -16.18 10.29
CA VAL A 21 15.37 -15.69 8.94
C VAL A 21 16.65 -14.86 8.82
N SER A 22 17.39 -15.09 7.76
CA SER A 22 18.67 -14.41 7.51
C SER A 22 18.95 -14.38 6.01
N ASP A 23 20.04 -13.74 5.59
CA ASP A 23 20.50 -13.76 4.20
C ASP A 23 20.80 -15.17 3.69
N SER A 24 21.08 -16.12 4.60
CA SER A 24 21.26 -17.54 4.25
C SER A 24 19.95 -18.31 4.07
N GLY A 25 18.78 -17.69 4.32
CA GLY A 25 17.45 -18.25 4.10
C GLY A 25 16.61 -18.35 5.37
N LEU A 26 15.50 -19.07 5.25
CA LEU A 26 14.52 -19.30 6.30
C LEU A 26 14.75 -20.66 6.96
N LEU A 27 15.03 -20.66 8.26
CA LEU A 27 15.13 -21.88 9.07
C LEU A 27 13.84 -22.05 9.89
N ILE A 28 13.30 -23.27 9.87
CA ILE A 28 12.17 -23.67 10.71
C ILE A 28 12.63 -24.83 11.58
N ASN A 29 12.62 -24.66 12.90
CA ASN A 29 13.17 -25.62 13.87
C ASN A 29 14.65 -25.99 13.59
N ASN A 30 15.46 -25.02 13.18
CA ASN A 30 16.86 -25.16 12.77
C ASN A 30 17.08 -25.96 11.47
N GLU A 31 16.05 -26.25 10.71
CA GLU A 31 16.16 -26.86 9.38
C GLU A 31 15.89 -25.82 8.31
N LEU A 32 16.78 -25.73 7.29
CA LEU A 32 16.64 -24.80 6.18
C LEU A 32 15.43 -25.17 5.32
N LEU A 33 14.55 -24.22 5.09
CA LEU A 33 13.45 -24.35 4.16
C LEU A 33 13.97 -24.11 2.73
N LEU A 34 14.15 -25.22 1.98
CA LEU A 34 14.73 -25.16 0.63
C LEU A 34 13.77 -24.59 -0.41
N GLU A 35 12.47 -24.62 -0.14
CA GLU A 35 11.43 -24.15 -1.04
C GLU A 35 10.30 -23.49 -0.25
N PHE A 36 9.97 -22.27 -0.60
CA PHE A 36 8.86 -21.54 0.01
C PHE A 36 7.57 -21.85 -0.74
N SER A 37 6.95 -22.96 -0.40
CA SER A 37 5.73 -23.47 -1.02
C SER A 37 4.73 -24.04 -0.02
N VAL A 38 3.44 -24.07 -0.40
CA VAL A 38 2.38 -24.63 0.43
C VAL A 38 2.61 -26.12 0.77
N PRO A 39 3.01 -26.99 -0.18
CA PRO A 39 3.33 -28.36 0.11
C PRO A 39 4.43 -28.48 1.19
N ARG A 40 5.52 -27.72 1.05
CA ARG A 40 6.64 -27.78 1.98
C ARG A 40 6.27 -27.25 3.37
N LEU A 41 5.53 -26.15 3.45
CA LEU A 41 5.02 -25.65 4.74
C LEU A 41 4.03 -26.64 5.39
N THR A 42 3.24 -27.36 4.57
CA THR A 42 2.33 -28.39 5.07
C THR A 42 3.08 -29.61 5.67
N GLU A 43 4.21 -29.99 5.10
CA GLU A 43 5.07 -31.03 5.66
C GLU A 43 5.61 -30.62 7.04
N VAL A 44 6.00 -29.37 7.19
CA VAL A 44 6.61 -28.85 8.43
C VAL A 44 5.57 -28.57 9.51
N PHE A 45 4.50 -27.85 9.15
CA PHE A 45 3.50 -27.34 10.11
C PHE A 45 2.28 -28.28 10.27
N GLY A 46 2.08 -29.20 9.33
CA GLY A 46 0.88 -30.03 9.23
C GLY A 46 -0.19 -29.37 8.36
N LYS A 47 -1.39 -29.95 8.33
CA LYS A 47 -2.49 -29.50 7.47
C LYS A 47 -3.05 -28.14 7.91
N PRO A 48 -3.06 -27.12 7.04
CA PRO A 48 -3.64 -25.81 7.33
C PRO A 48 -5.17 -25.81 7.19
N ARG A 49 -5.81 -24.84 7.81
CA ARG A 49 -7.12 -24.35 7.38
C ARG A 49 -6.89 -23.40 6.21
N ILE A 50 -7.66 -23.56 5.13
CA ILE A 50 -7.54 -22.75 3.93
C ILE A 50 -8.77 -21.84 3.84
N THR A 51 -8.54 -20.58 3.53
CA THR A 51 -9.59 -19.59 3.26
C THR A 51 -9.30 -18.94 1.90
N SER A 52 -10.26 -19.05 0.98
CA SER A 52 -10.19 -18.36 -0.30
C SER A 52 -10.46 -16.87 -0.11
N ILE A 53 -9.73 -16.05 -0.85
CA ILE A 53 -9.92 -14.61 -0.91
C ILE A 53 -10.69 -14.32 -2.19
N THR A 54 -11.89 -13.73 -2.04
CA THR A 54 -12.81 -13.47 -3.15
C THR A 54 -12.80 -12.03 -3.63
N ASP A 55 -12.01 -11.19 -2.99
CA ASP A 55 -11.80 -9.80 -3.39
C ASP A 55 -11.02 -9.77 -4.71
N GLU A 56 -11.63 -9.19 -5.75
CA GLU A 56 -11.03 -9.13 -7.09
C GLU A 56 -9.83 -8.19 -7.14
N ASP A 57 -9.79 -7.17 -6.30
CA ASP A 57 -8.69 -6.20 -6.22
C ASP A 57 -7.52 -6.72 -5.38
N SER A 58 -7.73 -7.74 -4.56
CA SER A 58 -6.66 -8.37 -3.78
C SER A 58 -5.60 -9.03 -4.68
N PRO A 59 -4.29 -8.85 -4.40
CA PRO A 59 -3.24 -9.62 -5.06
C PRO A 59 -3.22 -11.10 -4.67
N TYR A 60 -3.95 -11.46 -3.60
CA TYR A 60 -3.97 -12.80 -3.03
C TYR A 60 -5.23 -13.56 -3.43
N LYS A 61 -5.10 -14.88 -3.60
CA LYS A 61 -6.23 -15.80 -3.86
C LYS A 61 -6.60 -16.67 -2.67
N ALA A 62 -5.65 -16.93 -1.77
CA ALA A 62 -5.87 -17.80 -0.63
C ALA A 62 -4.97 -17.47 0.55
N MET A 63 -5.45 -17.83 1.72
CA MET A 63 -4.74 -17.76 2.99
C MET A 63 -4.70 -19.13 3.66
N TYR A 64 -3.53 -19.56 4.07
CA TYR A 64 -3.27 -20.81 4.76
C TYR A 64 -3.01 -20.56 6.24
N LEU A 65 -3.81 -21.15 7.12
CA LEU A 65 -3.75 -20.88 8.57
C LEU A 65 -3.46 -22.15 9.36
N TRP A 66 -2.35 -22.19 10.05
CA TRP A 66 -1.98 -23.24 11.01
C TRP A 66 -2.43 -22.79 12.40
N ASP A 67 -3.72 -22.97 12.66
CA ASP A 67 -4.45 -22.43 13.83
C ASP A 67 -3.79 -22.74 15.17
N SER A 68 -3.21 -23.94 15.35
CA SER A 68 -2.58 -24.34 16.62
C SER A 68 -1.20 -23.73 16.84
N LEU A 69 -0.54 -23.25 15.78
CA LEU A 69 0.81 -22.71 15.81
C LEU A 69 0.82 -21.18 15.84
N GLY A 70 -0.30 -20.53 15.48
CA GLY A 70 -0.35 -19.10 15.31
C GLY A 70 0.40 -18.61 14.05
N VAL A 71 0.52 -19.48 13.04
CA VAL A 71 1.25 -19.21 11.78
C VAL A 71 0.27 -19.15 10.63
N TYR A 72 0.51 -18.29 9.65
CA TYR A 72 -0.29 -18.19 8.45
C TYR A 72 0.55 -17.74 7.24
N ALA A 73 0.04 -17.99 6.02
CA ALA A 73 0.73 -17.62 4.79
C ALA A 73 -0.27 -17.13 3.75
N PHE A 74 0.17 -16.25 2.87
CA PHE A 74 -0.60 -15.72 1.75
C PHE A 74 -0.10 -16.28 0.42
N GLU A 75 -1.04 -16.76 -0.41
CA GLU A 75 -0.79 -17.21 -1.77
C GLU A 75 -1.33 -16.17 -2.76
N LYS A 76 -0.46 -15.71 -3.66
CA LYS A 76 -0.80 -14.78 -4.74
C LYS A 76 -1.69 -15.46 -5.79
N LYS A 77 -2.32 -14.66 -6.66
CA LYS A 77 -3.15 -15.14 -7.78
C LYS A 77 -2.38 -16.04 -8.77
N ASP A 78 -1.08 -15.85 -8.91
CA ASP A 78 -0.18 -16.67 -9.74
C ASP A 78 0.16 -18.04 -9.13
N GLY A 79 -0.19 -18.28 -7.88
CA GLY A 79 0.07 -19.53 -7.17
C GLY A 79 1.33 -19.54 -6.33
N THR A 80 2.10 -18.46 -6.31
CA THR A 80 3.28 -18.33 -5.46
C THR A 80 2.91 -17.88 -4.04
N LEU A 81 3.69 -18.31 -3.04
CA LEU A 81 3.60 -17.73 -1.71
C LEU A 81 4.38 -16.42 -1.66
N SER A 82 3.79 -15.41 -1.03
CA SER A 82 4.47 -14.12 -0.82
C SER A 82 4.90 -13.90 0.61
N THR A 83 4.10 -14.33 1.57
CA THR A 83 4.27 -13.97 2.98
C THR A 83 4.06 -15.18 3.86
N LEU A 84 4.95 -15.36 4.84
CA LEU A 84 4.76 -16.22 6.00
C LEU A 84 4.67 -15.32 7.22
N ALA A 85 3.64 -15.48 8.04
CA ALA A 85 3.43 -14.61 9.19
C ALA A 85 3.12 -15.37 10.48
N CYS A 86 3.43 -14.73 11.59
CA CYS A 86 3.26 -15.26 12.95
C CYS A 86 2.39 -14.30 13.75
N ARG A 87 1.23 -14.76 14.24
CA ARG A 87 0.39 -14.02 15.18
C ARG A 87 0.95 -14.12 16.58
N VAL A 88 1.52 -13.03 17.10
CA VAL A 88 2.21 -13.01 18.40
C VAL A 88 1.27 -12.60 19.54
N VAL A 89 0.40 -11.63 19.29
CA VAL A 89 -0.53 -11.08 20.27
C VAL A 89 -1.98 -11.13 19.76
N ASP A 90 -2.93 -11.39 20.67
CA ASP A 90 -4.36 -11.26 20.38
C ASP A 90 -4.78 -9.81 20.50
N ASP A 91 -4.55 -9.03 19.43
CA ASP A 91 -4.85 -7.60 19.38
C ASP A 91 -6.32 -7.35 19.03
N LYS A 92 -7.16 -7.36 20.05
CA LYS A 92 -8.60 -7.12 19.90
C LYS A 92 -8.95 -5.70 19.46
N GLN A 93 -8.10 -4.72 19.76
CA GLN A 93 -8.32 -3.33 19.32
C GLN A 93 -8.12 -3.22 17.81
N TRP A 94 -7.07 -3.83 17.28
CA TRP A 94 -6.86 -3.90 15.84
C TRP A 94 -7.97 -4.69 15.14
N GLN A 95 -8.35 -5.86 15.64
CA GLN A 95 -9.43 -6.66 15.08
C GLN A 95 -10.77 -5.93 15.02
N ALA A 96 -11.06 -5.08 16.02
CA ALA A 96 -12.28 -4.28 16.05
C ALA A 96 -12.27 -3.13 15.00
N ARG A 97 -11.10 -2.66 14.60
CA ARG A 97 -10.95 -1.62 13.58
C ARG A 97 -11.04 -2.15 12.16
N VAL A 98 -10.48 -3.32 11.91
CA VAL A 98 -10.48 -3.97 10.60
C VAL A 98 -11.85 -4.61 10.37
N THR A 99 -12.75 -3.88 9.73
CA THR A 99 -14.14 -4.31 9.47
C THR A 99 -14.28 -5.20 8.24
N PHE A 100 -13.25 -5.27 7.41
CA PHE A 100 -13.28 -5.99 6.14
C PHE A 100 -12.09 -6.91 6.01
N ASP A 101 -12.29 -8.00 5.24
CA ASP A 101 -11.27 -8.67 4.52
C ASP A 101 -10.53 -9.79 5.19
N TYR A 102 -9.86 -10.48 4.32
CA TYR A 102 -8.85 -11.47 4.62
C TYR A 102 -7.80 -10.98 5.64
N PHE A 103 -7.56 -9.66 5.76
CA PHE A 103 -6.70 -9.09 6.81
C PHE A 103 -7.23 -9.32 8.23
N ALA A 104 -8.55 -9.40 8.40
CA ALA A 104 -9.16 -9.74 9.69
C ALA A 104 -9.03 -11.24 10.03
N LEU A 105 -8.75 -12.08 9.02
CA LEU A 105 -8.55 -13.50 9.23
C LEU A 105 -7.21 -13.75 9.92
N ARG A 106 -7.25 -14.45 11.03
CA ARG A 106 -6.06 -14.80 11.80
C ARG A 106 -6.12 -16.26 12.24
N PRO A 107 -4.99 -16.91 12.52
CA PRO A 107 -4.97 -18.18 13.22
C PRO A 107 -5.69 -18.06 14.56
N LYS A 108 -6.34 -19.14 15.01
CA LYS A 108 -7.03 -19.17 16.31
C LYS A 108 -6.07 -19.12 17.50
N GLY A 109 -4.89 -19.72 17.35
CA GLY A 109 -3.84 -19.69 18.36
C GLY A 109 -2.86 -18.55 18.14
N LEU A 110 -1.93 -18.42 19.09
CA LEU A 110 -0.81 -17.49 19.01
C LEU A 110 0.47 -18.28 18.75
N PHE A 111 1.41 -17.63 18.07
CA PHE A 111 2.77 -18.10 17.94
C PHE A 111 3.48 -18.01 19.29
N THR A 112 4.06 -19.12 19.73
CA THR A 112 4.72 -19.24 21.05
C THR A 112 6.16 -19.73 20.92
N GLY A 113 6.67 -19.89 19.70
CA GLY A 113 8.05 -20.22 19.43
C GLY A 113 8.97 -19.02 19.48
N ASP A 114 10.26 -19.29 19.29
CA ASP A 114 11.24 -18.24 19.13
C ASP A 114 11.20 -17.74 17.67
N PHE A 115 11.16 -16.41 17.52
CA PHE A 115 11.33 -15.73 16.24
C PHE A 115 12.60 -14.89 16.30
N THR A 116 13.51 -15.15 15.37
CA THR A 116 14.80 -14.45 15.30
C THR A 116 15.08 -13.97 13.88
N ILE A 117 15.86 -12.91 13.77
CA ILE A 117 16.42 -12.38 12.54
C ILE A 117 17.93 -12.48 12.65
N ALA A 118 18.54 -13.31 11.81
CA ALA A 118 19.98 -13.64 11.90
C ALA A 118 20.43 -14.02 13.33
N GLY A 119 19.63 -14.88 13.97
CA GLY A 119 19.87 -15.37 15.33
C GLY A 119 19.63 -14.36 16.45
N LYS A 120 19.10 -13.19 16.18
CA LYS A 120 18.83 -12.12 17.15
C LYS A 120 17.33 -11.86 17.30
N SER A 121 16.91 -11.49 18.51
CA SER A 121 15.52 -11.05 18.73
C SER A 121 15.22 -9.80 17.91
N PRO A 122 14.00 -9.66 17.33
CA PRO A 122 13.56 -8.43 16.67
C PRO A 122 13.77 -7.16 17.50
N LEU A 123 13.60 -7.25 18.82
CA LEU A 123 13.85 -6.14 19.73
C LEU A 123 15.27 -5.59 19.68
N SER A 124 16.26 -6.40 19.26
CA SER A 124 17.65 -5.96 19.13
C SER A 124 17.90 -5.04 17.94
N TYR A 125 16.94 -4.98 17.00
CA TYR A 125 16.98 -4.12 15.81
C TYR A 125 16.33 -2.75 16.05
N ILE A 126 15.75 -2.53 17.23
CA ILE A 126 15.16 -1.23 17.59
C ILE A 126 16.29 -0.22 17.80
N SER A 127 16.63 0.53 16.77
CA SER A 127 17.67 1.56 16.79
C SER A 127 17.27 2.73 15.89
N LYS A 128 18.04 3.82 15.98
CA LYS A 128 17.81 4.99 15.11
C LYS A 128 18.21 4.76 13.64
N GLU A 129 19.03 3.74 13.39
CA GLU A 129 19.59 3.43 12.08
C GLU A 129 18.67 2.48 11.29
N GLN A 130 17.78 1.80 11.99
CA GLN A 130 16.85 0.86 11.38
C GLN A 130 15.59 1.58 10.86
N SER A 131 15.02 1.06 9.78
CA SER A 131 13.73 1.55 9.29
C SER A 131 12.64 1.25 10.30
N MET A 132 12.13 2.27 10.95
CA MET A 132 11.04 2.20 11.92
C MET A 132 10.12 3.39 11.72
N ASP A 133 8.84 3.13 11.77
CA ASP A 133 7.79 4.14 11.79
C ASP A 133 6.78 3.85 12.92
N SER A 134 5.61 4.46 12.87
CA SER A 134 4.54 4.22 13.84
C SER A 134 3.86 2.86 13.67
N PHE A 135 4.00 2.18 12.52
CA PHE A 135 3.38 0.90 12.22
C PHE A 135 4.23 -0.30 12.66
N GLY A 136 5.54 -0.20 12.50
CA GLY A 136 6.41 -1.33 12.78
C GLY A 136 7.90 -1.06 12.64
N LEU A 137 8.63 -2.15 12.72
CA LEU A 137 10.04 -2.25 12.45
C LEU A 137 10.23 -3.08 11.17
N GLU A 138 10.98 -2.57 10.23
CA GLU A 138 11.37 -3.30 9.02
C GLU A 138 12.85 -3.65 9.00
N VAL A 139 13.15 -4.89 8.61
CA VAL A 139 14.51 -5.38 8.41
C VAL A 139 14.61 -6.00 7.02
N ALA A 140 15.35 -5.38 6.14
CA ALA A 140 15.64 -5.90 4.81
C ALA A 140 16.76 -6.94 4.87
N LEU A 141 16.59 -8.06 4.18
CA LEU A 141 17.55 -9.13 3.94
C LEU A 141 17.60 -9.39 2.42
N ASP A 142 18.59 -10.15 1.97
CA ASP A 142 18.77 -10.39 0.52
C ASP A 142 17.54 -11.01 -0.16
N THR A 143 16.92 -11.99 0.48
CA THR A 143 15.77 -12.75 -0.09
C THR A 143 14.46 -12.49 0.64
N TRP A 144 14.51 -11.86 1.81
CA TRP A 144 13.37 -11.63 2.67
C TRP A 144 13.33 -10.20 3.17
N SER A 145 12.15 -9.64 3.35
CA SER A 145 11.95 -8.53 4.26
C SER A 145 11.14 -8.98 5.47
N VAL A 146 11.48 -8.45 6.62
CA VAL A 146 10.82 -8.80 7.89
C VAL A 146 10.15 -7.56 8.44
N SER A 147 8.81 -7.61 8.49
CA SER A 147 8.01 -6.56 9.12
C SER A 147 7.55 -7.04 10.49
N CYS A 148 7.93 -6.32 11.55
CA CYS A 148 7.48 -6.56 12.92
C CYS A 148 6.42 -5.53 13.27
N VAL A 149 5.15 -5.88 13.09
CA VAL A 149 4.01 -4.95 13.18
C VAL A 149 3.63 -4.70 14.62
N TYR A 150 3.52 -3.43 15.02
CA TYR A 150 3.14 -3.06 16.39
C TYR A 150 1.68 -3.39 16.71
N THR A 151 1.39 -3.53 18.01
CA THR A 151 0.00 -3.59 18.49
C THR A 151 -0.73 -2.29 18.22
N GLU A 152 -2.06 -2.35 18.02
CA GLU A 152 -2.90 -1.16 17.78
C GLU A 152 -2.78 -0.12 18.89
N ARG A 153 -2.63 -0.57 20.14
CA ARG A 153 -2.39 0.33 21.29
C ARG A 153 -1.09 1.12 21.10
N LEU A 154 -0.01 0.41 20.76
CA LEU A 154 1.31 1.02 20.61
C LEU A 154 1.33 1.95 19.39
N TYR A 155 0.74 1.55 18.27
CA TYR A 155 0.57 2.39 17.10
C TYR A 155 -0.08 3.74 17.45
N LYS A 156 -1.20 3.73 18.19
CA LYS A 156 -1.88 4.95 18.62
C LYS A 156 -1.01 5.88 19.50
N GLU A 157 -0.11 5.29 20.28
CA GLU A 157 0.84 6.06 21.09
C GLU A 157 2.00 6.63 20.25
N LEU A 158 2.35 6.00 19.14
CA LEU A 158 3.53 6.31 18.33
C LEU A 158 3.26 7.23 17.13
N LYS A 159 2.05 7.23 16.57
CA LYS A 159 1.72 7.86 15.29
C LYS A 159 2.14 9.34 15.16
N ASP A 160 2.20 10.05 16.28
CA ASP A 160 2.55 11.48 16.31
C ASP A 160 3.99 11.72 16.83
N LEU A 161 4.80 10.66 16.97
CA LEU A 161 6.14 10.76 17.55
C LEU A 161 7.24 10.79 16.47
N SER A 162 8.33 11.49 16.76
CA SER A 162 9.54 11.42 15.93
C SER A 162 10.20 10.02 16.00
N LYS A 163 10.92 9.61 14.96
CA LYS A 163 11.64 8.31 14.91
C LYS A 163 12.47 8.03 16.17
N LYS A 164 13.14 9.05 16.71
CA LYS A 164 13.92 8.92 17.97
C LYS A 164 13.05 8.61 19.18
N ALA A 165 11.88 9.23 19.27
CA ALA A 165 10.94 9.02 20.36
C ALA A 165 10.27 7.65 20.24
N ILE A 166 9.95 7.21 19.02
CA ILE A 166 9.44 5.86 18.70
C ILE A 166 10.41 4.80 19.23
N ALA A 167 11.69 4.84 18.86
CA ALA A 167 12.70 3.89 19.33
C ALA A 167 12.75 3.81 20.87
N GLY A 168 12.75 4.98 21.54
CA GLY A 168 12.77 5.05 23.00
C GLY A 168 11.51 4.47 23.65
N ARG A 169 10.33 4.67 23.05
CA ARG A 169 9.07 4.16 23.57
C ARG A 169 8.91 2.65 23.35
N VAL A 170 9.25 2.17 22.15
CA VAL A 170 9.17 0.73 21.80
C VAL A 170 10.12 -0.10 22.65
N ALA A 171 11.34 0.39 22.95
CA ALA A 171 12.31 -0.30 23.80
C ALA A 171 11.82 -0.52 25.24
N GLN A 172 10.80 0.20 25.69
CA GLN A 172 10.19 0.02 27.02
C GLN A 172 9.05 -1.00 27.05
N GLU A 173 8.61 -1.45 25.88
CA GLU A 173 7.48 -2.37 25.75
C GLU A 173 7.95 -3.83 25.74
N ALA A 174 7.36 -4.64 26.60
CA ALA A 174 7.73 -6.07 26.71
C ALA A 174 7.26 -6.90 25.50
N MET A 175 6.11 -6.53 24.90
CA MET A 175 5.51 -7.21 23.75
C MET A 175 4.99 -6.17 22.74
N PRO A 176 5.88 -5.51 22.01
CA PRO A 176 5.48 -4.43 21.13
C PRO A 176 4.78 -4.92 19.85
N PHE A 177 5.10 -6.14 19.40
CA PHE A 177 4.68 -6.65 18.12
C PHE A 177 3.40 -7.49 18.19
N ARG A 178 2.47 -7.24 17.30
CA ARG A 178 1.25 -8.02 17.08
C ARG A 178 1.52 -9.21 16.17
N ASP A 179 2.21 -8.95 15.07
CA ASP A 179 2.57 -9.95 14.07
C ASP A 179 4.05 -9.81 13.69
N TYR A 180 4.68 -10.93 13.32
CA TYR A 180 5.90 -10.96 12.51
C TYR A 180 5.52 -11.40 11.11
N GLU A 181 5.91 -10.67 10.09
CA GLU A 181 5.64 -10.95 8.70
C GLU A 181 6.96 -11.08 7.94
N LEU A 182 7.12 -12.21 7.27
CA LEU A 182 8.26 -12.54 6.41
C LEU A 182 7.78 -12.43 4.97
N ASN A 183 8.16 -11.39 4.29
CA ASN A 183 7.82 -11.18 2.90
C ASN A 183 8.95 -11.74 2.01
N TYR A 184 8.61 -12.72 1.22
CA TYR A 184 9.54 -13.38 0.31
C TYR A 184 9.71 -12.52 -0.94
N ALA A 185 10.92 -11.98 -1.13
CA ALA A 185 11.32 -11.44 -2.40
C ALA A 185 11.57 -12.64 -3.34
N SER A 186 10.54 -13.07 -4.07
CA SER A 186 10.78 -13.98 -5.20
C SER A 186 11.82 -13.34 -6.12
N GLU A 187 12.69 -14.15 -6.75
CA GLU A 187 13.71 -13.64 -7.69
C GLU A 187 13.13 -12.72 -8.77
N GLU A 188 11.82 -12.76 -9.01
CA GLU A 188 11.09 -11.80 -9.85
C GLU A 188 10.93 -10.39 -9.20
N GLY A 189 11.11 -10.25 -7.87
CA GLY A 189 11.04 -8.96 -7.14
C GLY A 189 12.40 -8.35 -6.82
N SER A 190 13.49 -9.13 -6.85
CA SER A 190 14.86 -8.67 -6.59
C SER A 190 15.78 -8.69 -7.83
N VAL A 191 15.27 -9.01 -9.01
CA VAL A 191 15.90 -8.52 -10.22
C VAL A 191 15.79 -7.01 -10.12
N ASP A 192 16.92 -6.30 -9.98
CA ASP A 192 17.02 -4.92 -10.44
C ASP A 192 16.38 -4.92 -11.84
N LYS A 193 15.08 -4.65 -11.90
CA LYS A 193 14.43 -4.42 -13.18
C LYS A 193 15.20 -3.26 -13.76
N GLU A 194 15.92 -3.54 -14.83
CA GLU A 194 16.69 -2.50 -15.51
C GLU A 194 15.72 -1.33 -15.71
N LYS A 195 15.97 -0.23 -14.97
CA LYS A 195 15.09 0.94 -15.00
C LYS A 195 14.91 1.33 -16.45
N ASP A 196 13.69 1.37 -16.93
CA ASP A 196 13.42 1.90 -18.28
C ASP A 196 13.30 3.43 -18.22
N PRO A 197 14.36 4.18 -18.56
CA PRO A 197 14.36 5.62 -18.49
C PRO A 197 13.34 6.29 -19.44
N ASN A 198 12.79 5.53 -20.39
CA ASN A 198 11.84 6.01 -21.37
C ASN A 198 10.39 5.68 -21.05
N LYS A 199 10.14 4.78 -20.08
CA LYS A 199 8.78 4.31 -19.74
C LYS A 199 7.82 5.46 -19.46
N TRP A 200 8.28 6.45 -18.69
CA TRP A 200 7.49 7.61 -18.29
C TRP A 200 7.86 8.88 -19.06
N THR A 201 8.35 8.72 -20.29
CA THR A 201 8.51 9.86 -21.19
C THR A 201 7.13 10.46 -21.47
N VAL A 202 7.00 11.77 -21.25
CA VAL A 202 5.74 12.48 -21.53
C VAL A 202 5.37 12.29 -23.00
N PRO A 203 4.17 11.79 -23.30
CA PRO A 203 3.77 11.58 -24.70
C PRO A 203 3.70 12.90 -25.46
N LEU A 204 4.04 12.85 -26.73
CA LEU A 204 3.87 13.99 -27.64
C LEU A 204 2.47 13.94 -28.27
N SER A 205 1.87 15.11 -28.48
CA SER A 205 0.62 15.23 -29.21
C SER A 205 0.85 15.98 -30.52
N GLU A 206 0.34 15.42 -31.62
CA GLU A 206 0.30 16.08 -32.93
C GLU A 206 -0.92 17.00 -33.05
N GLU A 207 -1.89 16.85 -32.14
CA GLU A 207 -3.09 17.68 -32.13
C GLU A 207 -2.89 18.96 -31.30
N LYS A 208 -3.77 19.93 -31.52
CA LYS A 208 -3.91 21.07 -30.62
C LYS A 208 -4.33 20.57 -29.25
N CYS A 209 -3.61 20.98 -28.20
CA CYS A 209 -3.89 20.61 -26.85
C CYS A 209 -4.65 21.71 -26.08
N VAL A 210 -5.40 21.25 -25.07
CA VAL A 210 -6.06 22.13 -24.09
C VAL A 210 -5.00 22.94 -23.35
N GLN A 211 -5.29 24.23 -23.14
CA GLN A 211 -4.42 25.13 -22.39
C GLN A 211 -4.99 25.34 -20.98
N PHE A 212 -4.18 25.09 -19.98
CA PHE A 212 -4.58 25.22 -18.58
C PHE A 212 -3.88 26.41 -17.93
N LYS A 213 -4.65 27.28 -17.29
CA LYS A 213 -4.13 28.34 -16.42
C LYS A 213 -3.93 27.84 -15.00
N SER A 214 -4.80 26.95 -14.55
CA SER A 214 -4.73 26.30 -13.23
C SER A 214 -4.23 24.87 -13.38
N PHE A 215 -3.18 24.52 -12.63
CA PHE A 215 -2.69 23.15 -12.55
C PHE A 215 -3.71 22.22 -11.89
N ASN A 216 -4.36 22.69 -10.81
CA ASN A 216 -5.35 21.89 -10.09
C ASN A 216 -6.58 21.61 -10.98
N PHE A 217 -7.00 22.55 -11.82
CA PHE A 217 -8.03 22.28 -12.83
C PHE A 217 -7.57 21.22 -13.86
N LYS A 218 -6.31 21.29 -14.29
CA LYS A 218 -5.74 20.24 -15.16
C LYS A 218 -5.81 18.87 -14.49
N LEU A 219 -5.50 18.77 -13.19
CA LEU A 219 -5.57 17.51 -12.46
C LEU A 219 -6.98 16.91 -12.47
N ALA A 220 -8.02 17.73 -12.27
CA ALA A 220 -9.40 17.25 -12.33
C ALA A 220 -9.77 16.70 -13.72
N VAL A 221 -9.29 17.34 -14.79
CA VAL A 221 -9.50 16.84 -16.16
C VAL A 221 -8.71 15.54 -16.39
N VAL A 222 -7.49 15.44 -15.86
CA VAL A 222 -6.70 14.20 -15.92
C VAL A 222 -7.37 13.09 -15.10
N GLN A 223 -7.92 13.39 -13.93
CA GLN A 223 -8.71 12.43 -13.16
C GLN A 223 -9.80 11.81 -14.02
N GLU A 224 -10.60 12.65 -14.66
CA GLU A 224 -11.72 12.18 -15.48
C GLU A 224 -11.25 11.35 -16.69
N LEU A 225 -10.26 11.83 -17.44
CA LEU A 225 -9.82 11.17 -18.67
C LEU A 225 -8.90 9.96 -18.44
N MET A 226 -8.08 9.98 -17.40
CA MET A 226 -7.06 8.94 -17.16
C MET A 226 -7.54 7.85 -16.21
N TYR A 227 -8.23 8.23 -15.11
CA TYR A 227 -8.59 7.31 -14.03
C TYR A 227 -10.06 6.88 -14.12
N THR A 228 -10.98 7.79 -14.49
CA THR A 228 -12.40 7.46 -14.59
C THR A 228 -12.75 6.83 -15.93
N GLN A 229 -12.43 7.50 -17.06
CA GLN A 229 -12.74 7.01 -18.40
C GLN A 229 -11.65 6.12 -19.00
N GLU A 230 -10.44 6.16 -18.48
CA GLU A 230 -9.26 5.40 -18.92
C GLU A 230 -8.87 5.62 -20.40
N VAL A 231 -9.23 6.79 -20.98
CA VAL A 231 -8.95 7.14 -22.38
C VAL A 231 -7.63 7.90 -22.55
N LEU A 232 -7.15 8.61 -21.54
CA LEU A 232 -5.86 9.29 -21.55
C LEU A 232 -4.76 8.32 -21.07
N LYS A 233 -3.81 8.02 -21.93
CA LYS A 233 -2.74 7.04 -21.67
C LYS A 233 -1.35 7.71 -21.73
N PRO A 234 -0.36 7.14 -21.02
CA PRO A 234 -0.46 5.99 -20.13
C PRO A 234 -1.22 6.32 -18.84
N LYS A 235 -1.87 5.34 -18.20
CA LYS A 235 -2.39 5.50 -16.83
C LYS A 235 -1.18 5.63 -15.91
N PHE A 236 -1.08 6.75 -15.21
CA PHE A 236 0.08 7.03 -14.37
C PHE A 236 0.00 6.28 -13.05
N ASP A 237 1.14 5.75 -12.62
CA ASP A 237 1.34 5.12 -11.31
C ASP A 237 2.61 5.67 -10.69
N VAL A 238 2.50 6.27 -9.50
CA VAL A 238 3.61 6.96 -8.82
C VAL A 238 4.72 6.01 -8.41
N TYR A 239 4.40 4.79 -7.96
CA TYR A 239 5.39 3.82 -7.53
C TYR A 239 6.19 3.31 -8.73
N ASP A 240 5.50 2.95 -9.80
CA ASP A 240 6.14 2.53 -11.05
C ASP A 240 6.95 3.66 -11.70
N PHE A 241 6.46 4.91 -11.60
CA PHE A 241 7.23 6.08 -12.05
C PHE A 241 8.54 6.22 -11.26
N CYS A 242 8.49 6.16 -9.93
CA CYS A 242 9.66 6.31 -9.07
C CYS A 242 10.65 5.16 -9.25
N GLU A 243 10.15 3.92 -9.42
CA GLU A 243 10.97 2.75 -9.72
C GLU A 243 11.78 2.92 -11.02
N ASN A 244 11.19 3.52 -12.07
CA ASN A 244 11.82 3.72 -13.37
C ASN A 244 12.57 5.06 -13.52
N TYR A 245 12.48 5.96 -12.52
CA TYR A 245 13.14 7.25 -12.60
C TYR A 245 14.66 7.11 -12.40
N THR A 246 15.46 7.64 -13.36
CA THR A 246 16.91 7.37 -13.42
C THR A 246 17.81 8.54 -13.00
N LYS A 247 17.24 9.76 -12.82
CA LYS A 247 18.07 10.93 -12.50
C LYS A 247 18.43 11.02 -11.01
N ARG A 248 17.64 10.41 -10.14
CA ARG A 248 17.89 10.18 -8.73
C ARG A 248 16.96 9.07 -8.24
N ASP A 249 17.25 8.50 -7.10
CA ASP A 249 16.29 7.63 -6.44
C ASP A 249 15.19 8.47 -5.79
N ILE A 250 13.95 8.02 -5.93
CA ILE A 250 12.77 8.62 -5.34
C ILE A 250 12.05 7.53 -4.58
N ASP A 251 11.96 7.66 -3.27
CA ASP A 251 11.10 6.86 -2.44
C ASP A 251 9.79 7.62 -2.23
N PRO A 252 8.65 7.17 -2.80
CA PRO A 252 7.38 7.84 -2.63
C PRO A 252 6.96 7.98 -1.16
N GLU A 253 7.32 7.00 -0.32
CA GLU A 253 6.94 6.99 1.09
C GLU A 253 7.69 8.05 1.91
N GLU A 254 8.91 8.44 1.51
CA GLU A 254 9.63 9.53 2.15
C GLU A 254 8.95 10.90 1.99
N TYR A 255 8.14 11.06 0.91
CA TYR A 255 7.39 12.29 0.66
C TYR A 255 6.15 12.41 1.57
N CYS A 256 5.60 11.30 2.04
CA CYS A 256 4.44 11.31 2.94
C CYS A 256 3.30 12.20 2.45
N PHE A 257 3.19 13.40 3.04
CA PHE A 257 2.18 14.43 2.74
C PHE A 257 2.72 15.55 1.82
N GLU A 258 3.87 15.40 1.22
CA GLU A 258 4.45 16.39 0.32
C GLU A 258 4.33 15.97 -1.15
N ILE A 259 4.20 16.96 -2.04
CA ILE A 259 4.16 16.71 -3.48
C ILE A 259 5.54 16.26 -3.97
N ILE A 260 5.58 15.15 -4.71
CA ILE A 260 6.78 14.71 -5.44
C ILE A 260 7.00 15.64 -6.65
N PRO A 261 8.09 16.44 -6.68
CA PRO A 261 8.26 17.47 -7.71
C PRO A 261 8.33 16.92 -9.13
N GLU A 262 8.92 15.75 -9.31
CA GLU A 262 9.07 15.11 -10.62
C GLU A 262 7.75 14.60 -11.15
N VAL A 263 6.88 14.09 -10.29
CA VAL A 263 5.52 13.67 -10.62
C VAL A 263 4.69 14.91 -11.02
N LYS A 264 4.76 15.97 -10.20
CA LYS A 264 4.11 17.24 -10.54
C LYS A 264 4.53 17.74 -11.91
N LYS A 265 5.84 17.70 -12.20
CA LYS A 265 6.39 18.13 -13.49
C LYS A 265 5.87 17.28 -14.64
N TRP A 266 5.77 15.95 -14.44
CA TRP A 266 5.23 15.04 -15.45
C TRP A 266 3.77 15.39 -15.78
N PHE A 267 2.92 15.61 -14.79
CA PHE A 267 1.53 16.03 -15.02
C PHE A 267 1.42 17.43 -15.60
N GLN A 268 2.32 18.35 -15.25
CA GLN A 268 2.36 19.69 -15.87
C GLN A 268 2.66 19.60 -17.36
N ASP A 269 3.58 18.73 -17.76
CA ASP A 269 4.01 18.57 -19.14
C ASP A 269 3.07 17.68 -19.97
N LEU A 270 2.23 16.85 -19.34
CA LEU A 270 1.30 15.94 -20.03
C LEU A 270 0.36 16.71 -20.95
N PRO A 271 0.40 16.48 -22.29
CA PRO A 271 -0.54 17.11 -23.21
C PRO A 271 -1.93 16.48 -23.10
N ILE A 272 -2.97 17.27 -23.17
CA ILE A 272 -4.34 16.80 -23.29
C ILE A 272 -4.87 17.23 -24.66
N PRO A 273 -4.99 16.30 -25.62
CA PRO A 273 -5.51 16.58 -26.95
C PRO A 273 -6.94 17.14 -26.91
N ALA A 274 -7.26 18.08 -27.78
CA ALA A 274 -8.60 18.69 -27.87
C ALA A 274 -9.69 17.65 -28.22
N SER A 275 -9.32 16.57 -28.89
CA SER A 275 -10.22 15.44 -29.16
C SER A 275 -10.68 14.76 -27.87
N LEU A 276 -9.79 14.61 -26.86
CA LEU A 276 -10.14 14.07 -25.54
C LEU A 276 -10.94 15.07 -24.71
N ALA A 277 -10.70 16.39 -24.86
CA ALA A 277 -11.51 17.40 -24.16
C ALA A 277 -13.00 17.29 -24.50
N ALA A 278 -13.34 16.84 -25.70
CA ALA A 278 -14.72 16.62 -26.12
C ALA A 278 -15.38 15.41 -25.41
N LEU A 279 -14.61 14.54 -24.78
CA LEU A 279 -15.13 13.39 -24.01
C LEU A 279 -15.49 13.77 -22.57
N VAL A 280 -15.00 14.91 -22.07
CA VAL A 280 -15.28 15.39 -20.73
C VAL A 280 -16.71 15.92 -20.66
N THR A 281 -17.60 15.20 -20.00
CA THR A 281 -18.99 15.59 -19.78
C THR A 281 -19.27 16.05 -18.36
N GLU A 282 -18.46 15.59 -17.42
CA GLU A 282 -18.59 15.85 -15.98
C GLU A 282 -17.21 16.03 -15.37
N LEU A 283 -17.10 16.88 -14.38
CA LEU A 283 -15.89 17.09 -13.57
C LEU A 283 -16.25 17.06 -12.09
N TYR A 284 -15.57 16.21 -11.36
CA TYR A 284 -15.72 16.06 -9.92
C TYR A 284 -14.48 16.55 -9.20
N PHE A 285 -14.68 17.46 -8.26
CA PHE A 285 -13.61 18.01 -7.45
C PHE A 285 -13.76 17.48 -6.02
N ASP A 286 -13.39 16.22 -5.85
CA ASP A 286 -13.48 15.49 -4.60
C ASP A 286 -12.07 15.24 -4.05
N GLY A 287 -11.85 15.47 -2.76
CA GLY A 287 -10.58 15.16 -2.10
C GLY A 287 -10.14 13.70 -2.23
N GLY A 288 -11.07 12.78 -2.50
CA GLY A 288 -10.81 11.35 -2.75
C GLY A 288 -10.36 10.99 -4.17
N ASN A 289 -10.15 11.95 -5.07
CA ASN A 289 -9.70 11.68 -6.43
C ASN A 289 -8.33 10.95 -6.45
N GLU A 290 -8.25 9.85 -7.22
CA GLU A 290 -7.07 8.97 -7.32
C GLU A 290 -5.79 9.73 -7.72
N ILE A 291 -5.92 10.76 -8.57
CA ILE A 291 -4.78 11.55 -9.05
C ILE A 291 -4.04 12.27 -7.91
N TYR A 292 -4.71 12.62 -6.83
CA TYR A 292 -4.07 13.33 -5.72
C TYR A 292 -3.09 12.43 -4.97
N ALA A 293 -3.44 11.16 -4.79
CA ALA A 293 -2.54 10.16 -4.22
C ALA A 293 -1.33 9.85 -5.14
N GLN A 294 -1.43 10.17 -6.43
CA GLN A 294 -0.26 10.08 -7.32
C GLN A 294 0.75 11.21 -7.07
N LEU A 295 0.30 12.38 -6.64
CA LEU A 295 1.18 13.52 -6.35
C LEU A 295 1.69 13.53 -4.90
N ILE A 296 0.81 13.15 -3.97
CA ILE A 296 1.06 13.08 -2.52
C ILE A 296 0.71 11.65 -2.07
N PRO A 297 1.67 10.76 -1.84
CA PRO A 297 1.41 9.34 -1.59
C PRO A 297 0.47 9.05 -0.41
N PHE A 298 0.51 9.85 0.67
CA PHE A 298 -0.37 9.71 1.84
C PHE A 298 -1.44 10.80 1.91
N TRP A 299 -1.95 11.23 0.74
CA TRP A 299 -3.01 12.21 0.67
C TRP A 299 -4.26 11.76 1.45
N ASP A 300 -4.73 12.58 2.38
CA ASP A 300 -5.88 12.29 3.24
C ASP A 300 -7.16 13.07 2.86
N GLY A 301 -7.05 14.00 1.90
CA GLY A 301 -8.19 14.77 1.39
C GLY A 301 -8.59 15.98 2.24
N GLU A 302 -7.82 16.30 3.30
CA GLU A 302 -8.22 17.33 4.27
C GLU A 302 -7.59 18.72 4.01
N ASP A 303 -6.55 18.80 3.15
CA ASP A 303 -5.85 20.03 2.83
C ASP A 303 -6.38 20.72 1.56
N ASP A 304 -6.18 22.04 1.46
CA ASP A 304 -6.58 22.89 0.33
C ASP A 304 -5.55 22.92 -0.84
N VAL A 305 -4.53 22.05 -0.80
CA VAL A 305 -3.43 21.99 -1.79
C VAL A 305 -3.92 21.81 -3.22
N PHE A 306 -5.01 21.08 -3.41
CA PHE A 306 -5.61 20.81 -4.72
C PHE A 306 -6.87 21.63 -5.02
N ASP A 307 -7.21 22.57 -4.16
CA ASP A 307 -8.32 23.49 -4.39
C ASP A 307 -8.11 24.33 -5.65
N ILE A 308 -9.19 24.62 -6.35
CA ILE A 308 -9.16 25.48 -7.54
C ILE A 308 -9.54 26.89 -7.11
N GLU A 309 -8.53 27.74 -6.97
CA GLU A 309 -8.70 29.13 -6.55
C GLU A 309 -9.41 30.00 -7.62
N SER A 310 -9.27 29.63 -8.89
CA SER A 310 -9.90 30.36 -9.98
C SER A 310 -10.16 29.46 -11.19
N LEU A 311 -11.41 29.41 -11.62
CA LEU A 311 -11.83 28.84 -12.89
C LEU A 311 -12.41 29.95 -13.74
N THR A 312 -12.06 30.01 -15.02
CA THR A 312 -12.50 31.05 -15.95
C THR A 312 -13.43 30.51 -17.03
N GLU A 313 -14.19 31.41 -17.70
CA GLU A 313 -14.99 31.03 -18.87
C GLU A 313 -14.13 30.39 -19.97
N GLU A 314 -12.89 30.89 -20.18
CA GLU A 314 -11.97 30.36 -21.19
C GLU A 314 -11.56 28.91 -20.88
N ASP A 315 -11.40 28.56 -19.60
CA ASP A 315 -11.10 27.19 -19.16
C ASP A 315 -12.26 26.26 -19.54
N ILE A 316 -13.49 26.66 -19.22
CA ILE A 316 -14.71 25.89 -19.45
C ILE A 316 -15.01 25.75 -20.97
N LEU A 317 -14.79 26.79 -21.77
CA LEU A 317 -15.06 26.78 -23.21
C LEU A 317 -14.23 25.74 -23.99
N GLN A 318 -13.14 25.26 -23.44
CA GLN A 318 -12.33 24.21 -24.05
C GLN A 318 -12.99 22.82 -24.00
N PHE A 319 -14.05 22.65 -23.18
CA PHE A 319 -14.78 21.39 -22.99
C PHE A 319 -16.21 21.48 -23.57
N PRO A 320 -16.37 21.25 -24.86
CA PRO A 320 -17.63 21.56 -25.57
C PRO A 320 -18.84 20.73 -25.12
N ASN A 321 -18.60 19.59 -24.49
CA ASN A 321 -19.64 18.66 -24.02
C ASN A 321 -19.82 18.65 -22.50
N LEU A 322 -19.15 19.54 -21.78
CA LEU A 322 -19.25 19.63 -20.33
C LEU A 322 -20.66 20.00 -19.89
N LYS A 323 -21.25 19.22 -18.98
CA LYS A 323 -22.63 19.36 -18.48
C LYS A 323 -22.71 19.51 -16.97
N VAL A 324 -21.74 18.97 -16.25
CA VAL A 324 -21.76 18.97 -14.78
C VAL A 324 -20.38 19.36 -14.25
N ILE A 325 -20.37 20.25 -13.28
CA ILE A 325 -19.22 20.57 -12.43
C ILE A 325 -19.67 20.41 -10.98
N ASP A 326 -19.04 19.47 -10.26
CA ASP A 326 -19.38 19.13 -8.87
C ASP A 326 -18.24 19.49 -7.92
N GLY A 327 -18.57 20.06 -6.77
CA GLY A 327 -17.65 20.30 -5.65
C GLY A 327 -16.92 21.67 -5.66
N THR A 328 -16.80 22.36 -6.80
CA THR A 328 -16.00 23.61 -6.90
C THR A 328 -16.77 24.90 -6.93
N ALA A 329 -18.10 24.87 -6.89
CA ALA A 329 -18.91 26.07 -7.05
C ALA A 329 -18.61 27.18 -6.01
N ILE A 330 -18.01 26.83 -4.90
CA ILE A 330 -17.57 27.78 -3.85
C ILE A 330 -16.39 28.63 -4.29
N PHE A 331 -15.53 28.13 -5.19
CA PHE A 331 -14.31 28.82 -5.65
C PHE A 331 -14.50 29.55 -7.01
N MET A 332 -15.71 29.55 -7.57
CA MET A 332 -16.05 30.26 -8.79
C MET A 332 -16.59 31.66 -8.51
N SER A 333 -16.19 32.62 -9.32
CA SER A 333 -16.85 33.93 -9.32
C SER A 333 -18.32 33.83 -9.75
N GLU A 334 -19.15 34.76 -9.37
CA GLU A 334 -20.58 34.80 -9.79
C GLU A 334 -20.71 34.97 -11.33
N GLU A 335 -19.75 35.58 -11.98
CA GLU A 335 -19.70 35.69 -13.43
C GLU A 335 -19.55 34.31 -14.07
N VAL A 336 -18.61 33.49 -13.60
CA VAL A 336 -18.40 32.12 -14.09
C VAL A 336 -19.60 31.22 -13.77
N LYS A 337 -20.21 31.38 -12.62
CA LYS A 337 -21.44 30.63 -12.25
C LYS A 337 -22.60 31.00 -13.22
N ASN A 338 -22.76 32.27 -13.52
CA ASN A 338 -23.76 32.74 -14.48
C ASN A 338 -23.49 32.21 -15.87
N PHE A 339 -22.24 32.28 -16.32
CA PHE A 339 -21.80 31.70 -17.58
C PHE A 339 -22.12 30.18 -17.66
N CYS A 340 -21.82 29.40 -16.64
CA CYS A 340 -22.19 27.98 -16.58
C CYS A 340 -23.69 27.79 -16.76
N ARG A 341 -24.52 28.56 -16.02
CA ARG A 341 -26.00 28.50 -16.13
C ARG A 341 -26.47 28.83 -17.54
N GLU A 342 -25.92 29.86 -18.19
CA GLU A 342 -26.26 30.24 -19.57
C GLU A 342 -25.86 29.15 -20.58
N LYS A 343 -24.79 28.42 -20.34
CA LYS A 343 -24.35 27.27 -21.13
C LYS A 343 -25.07 25.97 -20.82
N GLY A 344 -25.96 25.98 -19.82
CA GLY A 344 -26.68 24.77 -19.37
C GLY A 344 -25.80 23.78 -18.61
N ILE A 345 -24.70 24.24 -18.02
CA ILE A 345 -23.81 23.45 -17.16
C ILE A 345 -24.38 23.49 -15.75
N SER A 346 -24.66 22.31 -15.19
CA SER A 346 -25.12 22.13 -13.83
C SER A 346 -23.96 22.27 -12.86
N LEU A 347 -24.16 23.09 -11.81
CA LEU A 347 -23.21 23.21 -10.70
C LEU A 347 -23.83 22.53 -9.48
N THR A 348 -23.12 21.55 -8.91
CA THR A 348 -23.53 20.81 -7.70
C THR A 348 -22.52 21.07 -6.58
N TYR A 349 -22.99 20.93 -5.30
CA TYR A 349 -22.19 21.28 -4.11
C TYR A 349 -22.03 20.06 -3.20
#